data_bf1fdf76b1e04e0d15473836708440aa
#
_entry.id   bf1fdf76b1e04e0d15473836708440aa
#
_cell.length_a   1.000
_cell.length_b   1.000
_cell.length_c   1.000
_cell.angle_alpha   90.00
_cell.angle_beta   90.00
_cell.angle_gamma   90.00
#
_symmetry.space_group_name_H-M   'P 1'
#
loop_
_entity.id
_entity.type
_entity.pdbx_description
1 polymer ?
#
loop_
_entity_poly.entity_id
_entity_poly.type
_entity_poly.pdbx_seq_one_letter_code
_entity_poly.pdbx_strand_id
1 'polypeptide(L)'
;MGNVRVEKWYNKFNFFGKGGTVMKDDVKLAHEIAKRAHHGQVDKAGVPYILHPETVASFVTKDDEKIVAYLHDVIEDTSYQLSDLEEAGFSSEIIKAVDLLTRKDGQSYKQYLKLVKINEIARVVKLADLKHNSDLSRLAQVTRNDIKRLKKYQDAIIFLST
;
A
#
# COMPACT_ATOMS: atom_id res chain seq x y z
N MET A 1 31.25 -7.27 4.87
CA MET A 1 30.64 -6.55 6.01
C MET A 1 29.15 -6.70 5.93
N GLY A 2 28.57 -7.58 6.73
CA GLY A 2 27.12 -7.79 6.82
C GLY A 2 26.43 -6.52 7.27
N ASN A 3 25.37 -6.18 6.59
CA ASN A 3 24.62 -4.95 6.82
C ASN A 3 23.87 -5.07 8.17
N VAL A 4 24.48 -4.55 9.23
CA VAL A 4 23.97 -4.59 10.64
C VAL A 4 22.52 -4.05 10.75
N ARG A 5 22.09 -3.20 9.81
CA ARG A 5 20.72 -2.65 9.73
C ARG A 5 19.70 -3.70 9.34
N VAL A 6 20.01 -4.54 8.35
CA VAL A 6 19.11 -5.62 7.89
C VAL A 6 18.91 -6.65 8.99
N GLU A 7 19.99 -7.01 9.71
CA GLU A 7 19.92 -7.95 10.85
C GLU A 7 19.04 -7.41 12.00
N LYS A 8 19.05 -6.09 12.25
CA LYS A 8 18.23 -5.47 13.30
C LYS A 8 16.73 -5.59 12.98
N TRP A 9 16.34 -5.44 11.72
CA TRP A 9 14.96 -5.64 11.27
C TRP A 9 14.59 -7.12 11.24
N TYR A 10 15.46 -8.00 10.75
CA TYR A 10 15.26 -9.45 10.80
C TYR A 10 15.14 -9.98 12.24
N ASN A 11 15.97 -9.54 13.16
CA ASN A 11 15.90 -9.92 14.58
C ASN A 11 14.64 -9.35 15.27
N LYS A 12 14.22 -8.15 14.92
CA LYS A 12 12.97 -7.54 15.41
C LYS A 12 11.74 -8.32 14.93
N PHE A 13 11.87 -9.05 13.82
CA PHE A 13 10.76 -9.75 13.17
C PHE A 13 10.79 -11.27 13.28
N ASN A 14 11.73 -11.85 14.06
CA ASN A 14 11.82 -13.32 14.29
C ASN A 14 11.82 -14.19 13.01
N PHE A 15 12.50 -13.73 11.93
CA PHE A 15 12.54 -14.42 10.65
C PHE A 15 13.81 -15.28 10.46
N PHE A 16 14.27 -16.01 11.49
CA PHE A 16 15.32 -17.02 11.33
C PHE A 16 14.73 -18.40 11.05
N GLY A 17 14.56 -18.72 9.77
CA GLY A 17 14.60 -20.11 9.30
C GLY A 17 16.06 -20.54 9.19
N LYS A 18 16.44 -21.61 9.87
CA LYS A 18 17.79 -22.17 9.85
C LYS A 18 18.19 -22.62 8.44
N GLY A 19 19.28 -22.05 7.90
CA GLY A 19 20.13 -22.66 6.86
C GLY A 19 19.55 -22.64 5.44
N GLY A 20 19.89 -21.62 4.67
CA GLY A 20 19.68 -21.50 3.22
C GLY A 20 19.89 -20.06 2.81
N THR A 21 20.43 -19.81 1.63
CA THR A 21 20.51 -18.47 1.03
C THR A 21 19.05 -17.94 0.93
N VAL A 22 18.64 -17.12 1.90
CA VAL A 22 17.30 -16.55 1.91
C VAL A 22 17.23 -15.54 0.80
N MET A 23 16.65 -15.91 -0.33
CA MET A 23 16.10 -14.96 -1.28
C MET A 23 15.08 -14.13 -0.50
N LYS A 24 15.35 -12.85 -0.37
CA LYS A 24 14.52 -11.91 0.36
C LYS A 24 13.14 -11.91 -0.31
N ASP A 25 12.19 -12.53 0.33
CA ASP A 25 10.80 -12.51 -0.13
C ASP A 25 10.20 -11.15 0.27
N ASP A 26 10.50 -10.12 -0.53
CA ASP A 26 10.09 -8.74 -0.26
C ASP A 26 8.56 -8.61 -0.24
N VAL A 27 7.83 -9.48 -0.92
CA VAL A 27 6.36 -9.53 -0.86
C VAL A 27 5.88 -9.94 0.53
N LYS A 28 6.48 -10.98 1.12
CA LYS A 28 6.15 -11.41 2.50
C LYS A 28 6.53 -10.34 3.51
N LEU A 29 7.69 -9.71 3.35
CA LEU A 29 8.13 -8.64 4.23
C LEU A 29 7.16 -7.45 4.19
N ALA A 30 6.73 -7.03 3.01
CA ALA A 30 5.75 -5.97 2.84
C ALA A 30 4.41 -6.30 3.51
N HIS A 31 3.93 -7.53 3.35
CA HIS A 31 2.71 -8.01 4.00
C HIS A 31 2.83 -7.98 5.54
N GLU A 32 3.94 -8.47 6.10
CA GLU A 32 4.17 -8.44 7.55
C GLU A 32 4.29 -7.00 8.10
N ILE A 33 4.90 -6.08 7.36
CA ILE A 33 4.94 -4.65 7.73
C ILE A 33 3.52 -4.10 7.73
N ALA A 34 2.72 -4.33 6.68
CA ALA A 34 1.35 -3.86 6.60
C ALA A 34 0.47 -4.41 7.75
N LYS A 35 0.57 -5.70 8.07
CA LYS A 35 -0.15 -6.33 9.20
C LYS A 35 0.15 -5.65 10.53
N ARG A 36 1.41 -5.30 10.77
CA ARG A 36 1.83 -4.63 12.02
C ARG A 36 1.43 -3.17 12.04
N ALA A 37 1.63 -2.47 10.92
CA ALA A 37 1.29 -1.06 10.79
C ALA A 37 -0.21 -0.81 11.03
N HIS A 38 -1.07 -1.67 10.45
CA HIS A 38 -2.52 -1.56 10.56
C HIS A 38 -3.12 -2.38 11.71
N HIS A 39 -2.30 -2.88 12.64
CA HIS A 39 -2.80 -3.69 13.77
C HIS A 39 -3.82 -2.91 14.60
N GLY A 40 -5.00 -3.50 14.80
CA GLY A 40 -6.11 -2.89 15.55
C GLY A 40 -6.91 -1.84 14.79
N GLN A 41 -6.53 -1.47 13.56
CA GLN A 41 -7.33 -0.60 12.71
C GLN A 41 -8.49 -1.40 12.08
N VAL A 42 -9.64 -0.73 11.93
CA VAL A 42 -10.81 -1.25 11.21
C VAL A 42 -11.22 -0.27 10.11
N ASP A 43 -11.83 -0.81 9.06
CA ASP A 43 -12.40 0.00 7.99
C ASP A 43 -13.83 0.49 8.36
N LYS A 44 -14.52 1.16 7.41
CA LYS A 44 -15.87 1.67 7.60
C LYS A 44 -16.93 0.58 7.77
N ALA A 45 -16.64 -0.63 7.33
CA ALA A 45 -17.47 -1.80 7.52
C ALA A 45 -17.21 -2.49 8.88
N GLY A 46 -16.25 -2.00 9.68
CA GLY A 46 -15.87 -2.56 10.98
C GLY A 46 -15.00 -3.80 10.89
N VAL A 47 -14.45 -4.11 9.70
CA VAL A 47 -13.55 -5.25 9.51
C VAL A 47 -12.07 -4.84 9.64
N PRO A 48 -11.15 -5.76 9.99
CA PRO A 48 -9.73 -5.44 10.11
C PRO A 48 -9.19 -4.76 8.84
N TYR A 49 -8.54 -3.61 9.01
CA TYR A 49 -8.06 -2.80 7.88
C TYR A 49 -7.10 -3.53 6.96
N ILE A 50 -6.31 -4.48 7.49
CA ILE A 50 -5.37 -5.28 6.71
C ILE A 50 -6.02 -5.99 5.49
N LEU A 51 -7.31 -6.31 5.56
CA LEU A 51 -8.04 -6.93 4.45
C LEU A 51 -8.09 -6.03 3.21
N HIS A 52 -7.99 -4.68 3.39
CA HIS A 52 -7.94 -3.75 2.27
C HIS A 52 -6.64 -3.89 1.46
N PRO A 53 -5.42 -3.70 2.01
CA PRO A 53 -4.20 -3.91 1.25
C PRO A 53 -4.01 -5.34 0.75
N GLU A 54 -4.50 -6.37 1.46
CA GLU A 54 -4.52 -7.74 0.97
C GLU A 54 -5.38 -7.90 -0.28
N THR A 55 -6.56 -7.29 -0.31
CA THR A 55 -7.44 -7.30 -1.48
C THR A 55 -6.82 -6.53 -2.65
N VAL A 56 -6.23 -5.35 -2.39
CA VAL A 56 -5.54 -4.57 -3.42
C VAL A 56 -4.38 -5.37 -4.03
N ALA A 57 -3.58 -6.05 -3.20
CA ALA A 57 -2.50 -6.92 -3.65
C ALA A 57 -2.99 -8.11 -4.50
N SER A 58 -4.20 -8.62 -4.23
CA SER A 58 -4.80 -9.69 -5.03
C SER A 58 -5.23 -9.27 -6.44
N PHE A 59 -5.38 -7.97 -6.69
CA PHE A 59 -5.78 -7.42 -7.99
C PHE A 59 -4.59 -7.14 -8.93
N VAL A 60 -3.37 -7.27 -8.45
CA VAL A 60 -2.14 -7.02 -9.22
C VAL A 60 -1.32 -8.30 -9.36
N THR A 61 -0.40 -8.32 -10.32
CA THR A 61 0.29 -9.58 -10.69
C THR A 61 1.79 -9.57 -10.42
N LYS A 62 2.48 -8.44 -10.68
CA LYS A 62 3.93 -8.32 -10.50
C LYS A 62 4.27 -8.18 -9.01
N ASP A 63 5.42 -8.71 -8.60
CA ASP A 63 5.85 -8.66 -7.20
C ASP A 63 6.03 -7.23 -6.69
N ASP A 64 6.61 -6.32 -7.49
CA ASP A 64 6.74 -4.90 -7.14
C ASP A 64 5.38 -4.23 -6.90
N GLU A 65 4.38 -4.57 -7.74
CA GLU A 65 3.01 -4.08 -7.58
C GLU A 65 2.38 -4.61 -6.28
N LYS A 66 2.60 -5.90 -5.94
CA LYS A 66 2.11 -6.49 -4.69
C LYS A 66 2.75 -5.86 -3.46
N ILE A 67 4.07 -5.64 -3.50
CA ILE A 67 4.80 -4.96 -2.43
C ILE A 67 4.20 -3.58 -2.19
N VAL A 68 4.06 -2.78 -3.24
CA VAL A 68 3.50 -1.43 -3.15
C VAL A 68 2.03 -1.47 -2.73
N ALA A 69 1.26 -2.48 -3.17
CA ALA A 69 -0.14 -2.66 -2.74
C ALA A 69 -0.25 -2.93 -1.24
N TYR A 70 0.64 -3.71 -0.64
CA TYR A 70 0.66 -3.89 0.82
C TYR A 70 1.07 -2.62 1.56
N LEU A 71 1.95 -1.80 0.99
CA LEU A 71 2.54 -0.65 1.67
C LEU A 71 1.84 0.69 1.39
N HIS A 72 0.88 0.75 0.45
CA HIS A 72 0.38 2.02 -0.09
C HIS A 72 -0.26 2.96 0.94
N ASP A 73 -0.86 2.42 2.00
CA ASP A 73 -1.49 3.21 3.08
C ASP A 73 -0.63 3.26 4.37
N VAL A 74 0.48 2.53 4.42
CA VAL A 74 1.31 2.41 5.64
C VAL A 74 1.85 3.76 6.08
N ILE A 75 2.35 4.59 5.15
CA ILE A 75 2.94 5.89 5.46
C ILE A 75 1.86 6.94 5.78
N GLU A 76 0.72 6.90 5.07
CA GLU A 76 -0.35 7.89 5.26
C GLU A 76 -1.13 7.65 6.55
N ASP A 77 -1.40 6.41 6.90
CA ASP A 77 -2.36 6.03 7.94
C ASP A 77 -1.73 5.50 9.23
N THR A 78 -0.39 5.44 9.32
CA THR A 78 0.30 4.92 10.49
C THR A 78 1.51 5.77 10.88
N SER A 79 2.24 5.36 11.92
CA SER A 79 3.46 6.03 12.38
C SER A 79 4.71 5.69 11.57
N TYR A 80 4.63 4.78 10.59
CA TYR A 80 5.76 4.43 9.73
C TYR A 80 6.17 5.60 8.83
N GLN A 81 7.48 5.69 8.58
CA GLN A 81 8.09 6.68 7.68
C GLN A 81 8.71 5.99 6.47
N LEU A 82 8.95 6.73 5.39
CA LEU A 82 9.65 6.18 4.21
C LEU A 82 11.04 5.64 4.58
N SER A 83 11.74 6.27 5.53
CA SER A 83 13.02 5.79 6.05
C SER A 83 12.94 4.38 6.66
N ASP A 84 11.82 4.00 7.26
CA ASP A 84 11.62 2.65 7.79
C ASP A 84 11.59 1.61 6.66
N LEU A 85 11.01 1.97 5.51
CA LEU A 85 10.99 1.12 4.32
C LEU A 85 12.38 1.03 3.66
N GLU A 86 13.15 2.13 3.65
CA GLU A 86 14.56 2.14 3.22
C GLU A 86 15.41 1.24 4.11
N GLU A 87 15.25 1.33 5.42
CA GLU A 87 15.96 0.49 6.39
C GLU A 87 15.55 -0.99 6.27
N ALA A 88 14.31 -1.27 5.92
CA ALA A 88 13.83 -2.62 5.62
C ALA A 88 14.47 -3.18 4.33
N GLY A 89 15.03 -2.32 3.47
CA GLY A 89 15.81 -2.64 2.29
C GLY A 89 14.99 -2.75 1.01
N PHE A 90 13.82 -2.16 0.95
CA PHE A 90 13.07 -2.05 -0.31
C PHE A 90 13.83 -1.16 -1.32
N SER A 91 13.64 -1.43 -2.61
CA SER A 91 14.28 -0.69 -3.69
C SER A 91 13.79 0.76 -3.76
N SER A 92 14.58 1.64 -4.36
CA SER A 92 14.21 3.04 -4.58
C SER A 92 12.93 3.19 -5.42
N GLU A 93 12.68 2.29 -6.35
CA GLU A 93 11.47 2.25 -7.18
C GLU A 93 10.23 1.98 -6.33
N ILE A 94 10.30 1.02 -5.41
CA ILE A 94 9.22 0.71 -4.46
C ILE A 94 8.94 1.91 -3.55
N ILE A 95 9.98 2.47 -2.94
CA ILE A 95 9.85 3.61 -2.04
C ILE A 95 9.26 4.81 -2.75
N LYS A 96 9.71 5.11 -3.99
CA LYS A 96 9.15 6.18 -4.80
C LYS A 96 7.67 5.96 -5.12
N ALA A 97 7.27 4.74 -5.45
CA ALA A 97 5.88 4.43 -5.73
C ALA A 97 4.99 4.61 -4.47
N VAL A 98 5.44 4.17 -3.30
CA VAL A 98 4.74 4.37 -2.03
C VAL A 98 4.66 5.86 -1.67
N ASP A 99 5.75 6.62 -1.84
CA ASP A 99 5.75 8.07 -1.61
C ASP A 99 4.74 8.81 -2.50
N LEU A 100 4.65 8.45 -3.78
CA LEU A 100 3.67 9.02 -4.71
C LEU A 100 2.23 8.66 -4.37
N LEU A 101 1.99 7.50 -3.74
CA LEU A 101 0.67 7.08 -3.27
C LEU A 101 0.28 7.74 -1.95
N THR A 102 1.24 8.26 -1.20
CA THR A 102 1.02 9.04 0.03
C THR A 102 0.69 10.48 -0.32
N ARG A 103 -0.55 10.90 -0.09
CA ARG A 103 -0.98 12.26 -0.37
C ARG A 103 -0.37 13.26 0.62
N LYS A 104 0.18 14.36 0.10
CA LYS A 104 0.83 15.39 0.92
C LYS A 104 -0.16 16.45 1.39
N ASP A 105 0.14 17.07 2.53
CA ASP A 105 -0.63 18.21 3.03
C ASP A 105 -0.67 19.35 2.00
N GLY A 106 -1.84 19.95 1.82
CA GLY A 106 -2.06 21.01 0.84
C GLY A 106 -2.10 20.56 -0.63
N GLN A 107 -1.83 19.30 -0.93
CA GLN A 107 -1.89 18.76 -2.29
C GLN A 107 -3.34 18.55 -2.72
N SER A 108 -3.75 19.16 -3.83
CA SER A 108 -5.07 18.87 -4.42
C SER A 108 -5.14 17.43 -4.95
N TYR A 109 -6.35 16.84 -4.96
CA TYR A 109 -6.52 15.48 -5.47
C TYR A 109 -6.12 15.35 -6.95
N LYS A 110 -6.34 16.39 -7.74
CA LYS A 110 -5.94 16.45 -9.16
C LYS A 110 -4.42 16.44 -9.32
N GLN A 111 -3.69 17.20 -8.50
CA GLN A 111 -2.22 17.20 -8.48
C GLN A 111 -1.67 15.83 -8.08
N TYR A 112 -2.23 15.23 -7.03
CA TYR A 112 -1.91 13.89 -6.58
C TYR A 112 -2.06 12.86 -7.71
N LEU A 113 -3.23 12.80 -8.36
CA LEU A 113 -3.47 11.86 -9.46
C LEU A 113 -2.53 12.05 -10.65
N LYS A 114 -2.14 13.30 -10.97
CA LYS A 114 -1.15 13.55 -12.03
C LYS A 114 0.21 12.92 -11.72
N LEU A 115 0.66 12.99 -10.48
CA LEU A 115 1.93 12.38 -10.05
C LEU A 115 1.84 10.85 -10.02
N VAL A 116 0.75 10.30 -9.53
CA VAL A 116 0.50 8.85 -9.56
C VAL A 116 0.50 8.33 -11.00
N LYS A 117 -0.12 9.05 -11.93
CA LYS A 117 -0.27 8.64 -13.34
C LYS A 117 1.06 8.40 -14.06
N ILE A 118 2.10 9.18 -13.76
CA ILE A 118 3.41 9.09 -14.44
C ILE A 118 4.30 7.96 -13.92
N ASN A 119 3.94 7.31 -12.81
CA ASN A 119 4.66 6.15 -12.28
C ASN A 119 3.84 4.88 -12.51
N GLU A 120 4.39 3.91 -13.26
CA GLU A 120 3.66 2.70 -13.66
C GLU A 120 3.16 1.91 -12.46
N ILE A 121 4.03 1.65 -11.46
CA ILE A 121 3.68 0.84 -10.28
C ILE A 121 2.60 1.56 -9.45
N ALA A 122 2.81 2.84 -9.13
CA ALA A 122 1.85 3.63 -8.36
C ALA A 122 0.47 3.72 -9.06
N ARG A 123 0.47 3.88 -10.39
CA ARG A 123 -0.76 3.93 -11.19
C ARG A 123 -1.54 2.62 -11.14
N VAL A 124 -0.87 1.48 -11.34
CA VAL A 124 -1.50 0.14 -11.30
C VAL A 124 -2.08 -0.12 -9.91
N VAL A 125 -1.32 0.16 -8.86
CA VAL A 125 -1.78 -0.03 -7.47
C VAL A 125 -2.94 0.91 -7.14
N LYS A 126 -2.90 2.19 -7.59
CA LYS A 126 -4.02 3.11 -7.36
C LYS A 126 -5.29 2.71 -8.09
N LEU A 127 -5.20 2.15 -9.28
CA LEU A 127 -6.36 1.58 -9.97
C LEU A 127 -6.96 0.40 -9.20
N ALA A 128 -6.13 -0.47 -8.65
CA ALA A 128 -6.57 -1.60 -7.81
C ALA A 128 -7.21 -1.12 -6.49
N ASP A 129 -6.63 -0.12 -5.83
CA ASP A 129 -7.18 0.54 -4.64
C ASP A 129 -8.55 1.16 -4.92
N LEU A 130 -8.66 1.95 -6.00
CA LEU A 130 -9.92 2.57 -6.41
C LEU A 130 -11.00 1.53 -6.75
N LYS A 131 -10.62 0.40 -7.38
CA LYS A 131 -11.53 -0.72 -7.65
C LYS A 131 -12.10 -1.27 -6.34
N HIS A 132 -11.28 -1.56 -5.35
CA HIS A 132 -11.74 -2.07 -4.06
C HIS A 132 -12.60 -1.04 -3.31
N ASN A 133 -12.20 0.24 -3.30
CA ASN A 133 -12.94 1.32 -2.63
C ASN A 133 -14.26 1.69 -3.34
N SER A 134 -14.44 1.31 -4.60
CA SER A 134 -15.67 1.51 -5.37
C SER A 134 -16.71 0.41 -5.13
N ASP A 135 -16.36 -0.66 -4.45
CA ASP A 135 -17.29 -1.75 -4.11
C ASP A 135 -18.17 -1.36 -2.93
N LEU A 136 -19.36 -0.85 -3.22
CA LEU A 136 -20.35 -0.46 -2.21
C LEU A 136 -21.01 -1.67 -1.53
N SER A 137 -20.92 -2.88 -2.08
CA SER A 137 -21.51 -4.09 -1.49
C SER A 137 -20.90 -4.46 -0.14
N ARG A 138 -19.71 -3.94 0.15
CA ARG A 138 -19.01 -4.09 1.44
C ARG A 138 -19.65 -3.30 2.59
N LEU A 139 -20.48 -2.30 2.29
CA LEU A 139 -21.09 -1.43 3.29
C LEU A 139 -22.45 -1.97 3.70
N ALA A 140 -22.70 -2.07 5.01
CA ALA A 140 -24.01 -2.47 5.54
C ALA A 140 -25.11 -1.46 5.15
N GLN A 141 -24.74 -0.17 5.02
CA GLN A 141 -25.62 0.90 4.59
C GLN A 141 -24.84 1.90 3.72
N VAL A 142 -25.38 2.23 2.55
CA VAL A 142 -24.80 3.22 1.62
C VAL A 142 -25.38 4.59 1.92
N THR A 143 -24.50 5.57 2.15
CA THR A 143 -24.86 6.96 2.41
C THR A 143 -24.71 7.85 1.18
N ARG A 144 -25.26 9.08 1.22
CA ARG A 144 -25.03 10.09 0.16
C ARG A 144 -23.54 10.43 -0.02
N ASN A 145 -22.75 10.38 1.06
CA ASN A 145 -21.32 10.62 1.00
C ASN A 145 -20.57 9.46 0.31
N ASP A 146 -21.05 8.24 0.45
CA ASP A 146 -20.49 7.08 -0.27
C ASP A 146 -20.72 7.20 -1.78
N ILE A 147 -21.90 7.64 -2.20
CA ILE A 147 -22.20 7.90 -3.61
C ILE A 147 -21.31 9.04 -4.19
N LYS A 148 -21.11 10.12 -3.44
CA LYS A 148 -20.20 11.21 -3.86
C LYS A 148 -18.75 10.71 -4.02
N ARG A 149 -18.30 9.86 -3.09
CA ARG A 149 -16.96 9.24 -3.19
C ARG A 149 -16.86 8.30 -4.36
N LEU A 150 -17.87 7.46 -4.59
CA LEU A 150 -17.90 6.57 -5.75
C LEU A 150 -17.71 7.33 -7.06
N LYS A 151 -18.44 8.44 -7.25
CA LYS A 151 -18.27 9.29 -8.45
C LYS A 151 -16.83 9.81 -8.56
N LYS A 152 -16.27 10.33 -7.47
CA LYS A 152 -14.86 10.78 -7.43
C LYS A 152 -13.88 9.67 -7.81
N TYR A 153 -14.13 8.44 -7.37
CA TYR A 153 -13.28 7.29 -7.69
C TYR A 153 -13.42 6.88 -9.15
N GLN A 154 -14.63 6.89 -9.70
CA GLN A 154 -14.88 6.63 -11.13
C GLN A 154 -14.17 7.64 -12.03
N ASP A 155 -14.24 8.93 -11.70
CA ASP A 155 -13.53 9.98 -12.43
C ASP A 155 -11.99 9.78 -12.36
N ALA A 156 -11.47 9.36 -11.21
CA ALA A 156 -10.06 9.04 -11.03
C ALA A 156 -9.64 7.80 -11.84
N ILE A 157 -10.45 6.76 -11.88
CA ILE A 157 -10.20 5.56 -12.70
C ILE A 157 -10.11 5.94 -14.17
N ILE A 158 -11.05 6.72 -14.69
CA ILE A 158 -11.02 7.20 -16.06
C ILE A 158 -9.72 7.98 -16.33
N PHE A 159 -9.36 8.93 -15.47
CA PHE A 159 -8.15 9.73 -15.62
C PHE A 159 -6.86 8.91 -15.62
N LEU A 160 -6.77 7.88 -14.76
CA LEU A 160 -5.57 7.03 -14.66
C LEU A 160 -5.49 5.99 -15.78
N SER A 161 -6.62 5.64 -16.41
CA SER A 161 -6.70 4.62 -17.48
C SER A 161 -6.42 5.18 -18.88
N THR A 162 -6.50 6.49 -19.07
CA THR A 162 -6.20 7.19 -20.32
C THR A 162 -4.75 7.65 -20.39
#